data_5b8547197f88920a9d72b8908075a7f4
#
_entry.id   5b8547197f88920a9d72b8908075a7f4
#
_cell.length_a   1.000
_cell.length_b   1.000
_cell.length_c   1.000
_cell.angle_alpha   90.00
_cell.angle_beta   90.00
_cell.angle_gamma   90.00
#
_symmetry.space_group_name_H-M   'P 1'
#
loop_
_entity.id
_entity.type
_entity.pdbx_description
1 polymer ?
#
loop_
_entity_poly.entity_id
_entity_poly.type
_entity_poly.pdbx_seq_one_letter_code
_entity_poly.pdbx_strand_id
1 'polypeptide(L)'
;GMVTVNLVPVLEAGDYTCTFILTDDLGAKTEQHFTFKIIKYLPPTLETPFSNYIVGLDEGLVSIPLNGHYKHSGSNQLSFQASVGNNSVASVEVNNDKLQLKPLALGLTRISVVASDGTQRSSEGSFQVRVVERKSAPVYAVYPIPVKTEINALLNSDVKEAEFVVTSTVGEQLMKATVAPDNNNVAKLDLSKLHTGTYKLFVYTNKGTHVQMFIKR
;
A
#
# COMPACT_ATOMS: atom_id res chain seq x y z
N GLY A 1 39.51 25.54 -31.76
CA GLY A 1 39.74 25.49 -30.31
C GLY A 1 38.51 24.97 -29.60
N MET A 2 38.69 24.33 -28.47
CA MET A 2 37.61 23.84 -27.62
C MET A 2 37.42 24.87 -26.50
N VAL A 3 36.17 25.31 -26.27
CA VAL A 3 35.82 26.16 -25.14
C VAL A 3 35.10 25.30 -24.10
N THR A 4 35.63 25.28 -22.87
CA THR A 4 35.02 24.60 -21.77
C THR A 4 34.36 25.59 -20.83
N VAL A 5 33.08 25.45 -20.59
CA VAL A 5 32.33 26.28 -19.64
C VAL A 5 32.14 25.52 -18.36
N ASN A 6 32.77 25.98 -17.29
CA ASN A 6 32.57 25.44 -15.94
C ASN A 6 31.43 26.21 -15.25
N LEU A 7 30.33 25.54 -14.97
CA LEU A 7 29.22 26.14 -14.23
C LEU A 7 29.54 26.13 -12.73
N VAL A 8 29.40 27.27 -12.08
CA VAL A 8 29.49 27.34 -10.62
C VAL A 8 28.29 26.64 -9.96
N PRO A 9 28.48 25.94 -8.83
CA PRO A 9 27.45 25.09 -8.23
C PRO A 9 26.24 25.84 -7.63
N VAL A 10 26.11 27.15 -7.86
CA VAL A 10 25.09 28.03 -7.26
C VAL A 10 24.08 28.54 -8.30
N LEU A 11 24.09 28.04 -9.55
CA LEU A 11 23.10 28.48 -10.53
C LEU A 11 21.73 27.87 -10.20
N GLU A 12 20.73 28.71 -10.03
CA GLU A 12 19.34 28.33 -9.90
C GLU A 12 18.78 27.72 -11.21
N ALA A 13 17.67 26.99 -11.12
CA ALA A 13 16.99 26.52 -12.32
C ALA A 13 16.48 27.72 -13.14
N GLY A 14 16.72 27.72 -14.45
CA GLY A 14 16.34 28.81 -15.32
C GLY A 14 17.02 28.75 -16.68
N ASP A 15 16.67 29.68 -17.55
CA ASP A 15 17.26 29.84 -18.85
C ASP A 15 18.41 30.88 -18.78
N TYR A 16 19.55 30.51 -19.31
CA TYR A 16 20.78 31.33 -19.29
C TYR A 16 21.25 31.56 -20.70
N THR A 17 21.71 32.78 -20.95
CA THR A 17 22.33 33.16 -22.24
C THR A 17 23.79 33.43 -22.01
N CYS A 18 24.65 32.75 -22.77
CA CYS A 18 26.07 33.03 -22.84
C CYS A 18 26.38 33.79 -24.12
N THR A 19 27.23 34.82 -24.02
CA THR A 19 27.76 35.54 -25.14
C THR A 19 29.24 35.24 -25.24
N PHE A 20 29.67 34.74 -26.40
CA PHE A 20 31.09 34.62 -26.74
C PHE A 20 31.47 35.79 -27.61
N ILE A 21 32.52 36.48 -27.22
CA ILE A 21 33.08 37.58 -27.96
C ILE A 21 34.48 37.15 -28.39
N LEU A 22 34.67 37.05 -29.70
CA LEU A 22 35.97 36.86 -30.30
C LEU A 22 36.51 38.23 -30.74
N THR A 23 37.69 38.58 -30.31
CA THR A 23 38.36 39.78 -30.68
C THR A 23 39.65 39.40 -31.41
N ASP A 24 39.88 39.98 -32.62
CA ASP A 24 41.13 39.77 -33.34
C ASP A 24 42.22 40.76 -32.85
N ASP A 25 43.42 40.63 -33.35
CA ASP A 25 44.56 41.44 -32.96
C ASP A 25 44.47 42.89 -33.47
N LEU A 26 43.52 43.19 -34.39
CA LEU A 26 43.18 44.54 -34.85
C LEU A 26 42.02 45.16 -34.08
N GLY A 27 41.45 44.41 -33.13
CA GLY A 27 40.37 44.90 -32.28
C GLY A 27 38.96 44.67 -32.85
N ALA A 28 38.80 44.01 -34.01
CA ALA A 28 37.49 43.68 -34.53
C ALA A 28 36.84 42.57 -33.71
N LYS A 29 35.53 42.70 -33.42
CA LYS A 29 34.77 41.81 -32.56
C LYS A 29 33.67 41.08 -33.31
N THR A 30 33.54 39.81 -32.99
CA THR A 30 32.40 38.98 -33.41
C THR A 30 31.73 38.39 -32.17
N GLU A 31 30.41 38.48 -32.09
CA GLU A 31 29.63 37.97 -30.96
C GLU A 31 28.78 36.77 -31.41
N GLN A 32 28.73 35.76 -30.58
CA GLN A 32 27.86 34.60 -30.72
C GLN A 32 27.11 34.36 -29.42
N HIS A 33 25.80 34.27 -29.50
CA HIS A 33 24.95 33.98 -28.36
C HIS A 33 24.46 32.54 -28.46
N PHE A 34 24.40 31.86 -27.31
CA PHE A 34 23.66 30.62 -27.18
C PHE A 34 22.95 30.56 -25.83
N THR A 35 21.80 29.91 -25.81
CA THR A 35 21.02 29.72 -24.60
C THR A 35 21.12 28.26 -24.16
N PHE A 36 21.16 28.06 -22.84
CA PHE A 36 21.04 26.76 -22.23
C PHE A 36 20.14 26.85 -21.01
N LYS A 37 19.49 25.72 -20.67
CA LYS A 37 18.56 25.63 -19.55
C LYS A 37 19.17 24.82 -18.44
N ILE A 38 19.19 25.37 -17.22
CA ILE A 38 19.48 24.63 -16.01
C ILE A 38 18.17 24.09 -15.45
N ILE A 39 18.11 22.77 -15.29
CA ILE A 39 16.97 22.07 -14.72
C ILE A 39 17.39 21.55 -13.35
N LYS A 40 16.60 21.89 -12.32
CA LYS A 40 16.75 21.30 -10.99
C LYS A 40 16.02 19.96 -10.97
N TYR A 41 16.76 18.90 -10.90
CA TYR A 41 16.17 17.58 -10.68
C TYR A 41 15.75 17.44 -9.21
N LEU A 42 14.46 17.22 -8.99
CA LEU A 42 13.90 16.92 -7.68
C LEU A 42 13.78 15.40 -7.54
N PRO A 43 13.99 14.87 -6.32
CA PRO A 43 13.77 13.45 -6.08
C PRO A 43 12.34 13.04 -6.42
N PRO A 44 12.10 11.78 -6.80
CA PRO A 44 10.74 11.29 -6.99
C PRO A 44 9.90 11.50 -5.72
N THR A 45 8.68 11.96 -5.88
CA THR A 45 7.73 12.19 -4.77
C THR A 45 6.55 11.24 -4.86
N LEU A 46 6.10 10.70 -3.72
CA LEU A 46 4.89 9.90 -3.64
C LEU A 46 3.68 10.84 -3.73
N GLU A 47 2.96 10.83 -4.86
CA GLU A 47 1.74 11.64 -5.06
C GLU A 47 0.48 10.88 -4.70
N THR A 48 0.39 9.62 -5.11
CA THR A 48 -0.78 8.78 -4.85
C THR A 48 -0.41 7.70 -3.85
N PRO A 49 -0.92 7.76 -2.61
CA PRO A 49 -0.67 6.72 -1.62
C PRO A 49 -1.13 5.35 -2.11
N PHE A 50 -0.42 4.31 -1.70
CA PHE A 50 -0.85 2.93 -1.92
C PHE A 50 -2.07 2.59 -1.07
N SER A 51 -3.01 1.83 -1.64
CA SER A 51 -4.11 1.23 -0.89
C SER A 51 -3.65 -0.03 -0.16
N ASN A 52 -4.33 -0.38 0.94
CA ASN A 52 -4.12 -1.65 1.60
C ASN A 52 -4.71 -2.81 0.77
N TYR A 53 -4.10 -3.99 0.88
CA TYR A 53 -4.50 -5.19 0.12
C TYR A 53 -4.95 -6.32 1.05
N ILE A 54 -5.95 -7.06 0.59
CA ILE A 54 -6.32 -8.36 1.13
C ILE A 54 -6.00 -9.40 0.05
N VAL A 55 -5.20 -10.39 0.40
CA VAL A 55 -4.68 -11.41 -0.52
C VAL A 55 -4.98 -12.78 0.06
N GLY A 56 -5.53 -13.69 -0.74
CA GLY A 56 -5.75 -15.08 -0.35
C GLY A 56 -4.49 -15.92 -0.50
N LEU A 57 -4.29 -16.90 0.37
CA LEU A 57 -3.25 -17.92 0.16
C LEU A 57 -3.49 -18.72 -1.14
N ASP A 58 -4.72 -18.76 -1.59
CA ASP A 58 -5.16 -19.44 -2.81
C ASP A 58 -4.92 -18.62 -4.11
N GLU A 59 -4.54 -17.35 -4.01
CA GLU A 59 -4.33 -16.49 -5.19
C GLU A 59 -2.95 -16.69 -5.85
N GLY A 60 -2.00 -17.31 -5.17
CA GLY A 60 -0.63 -17.48 -5.69
C GLY A 60 0.13 -16.15 -5.76
N LEU A 61 0.66 -15.81 -6.92
CA LEU A 61 1.44 -14.59 -7.12
C LEU A 61 0.53 -13.42 -7.51
N VAL A 62 0.52 -12.37 -6.70
CA VAL A 62 -0.27 -11.15 -6.92
C VAL A 62 0.62 -10.04 -7.45
N SER A 63 0.24 -9.43 -8.57
CA SER A 63 0.98 -8.35 -9.21
C SER A 63 0.35 -6.99 -8.89
N ILE A 64 1.11 -6.09 -8.29
CA ILE A 64 0.70 -4.75 -7.90
C ILE A 64 1.48 -3.73 -8.74
N PRO A 65 0.82 -2.87 -9.53
CA PRO A 65 1.50 -1.86 -10.31
C PRO A 65 2.11 -0.79 -9.38
N LEU A 66 3.33 -0.36 -9.67
CA LEU A 66 4.03 0.70 -8.95
C LEU A 66 3.99 2.04 -9.71
N ASN A 67 3.77 1.98 -11.02
CA ASN A 67 3.62 3.17 -11.86
C ASN A 67 2.40 3.99 -11.45
N GLY A 68 2.52 5.33 -11.54
CA GLY A 68 1.45 6.25 -11.21
C GLY A 68 1.35 6.62 -9.73
N HIS A 69 2.11 5.98 -8.84
CA HIS A 69 2.19 6.39 -7.44
C HIS A 69 3.21 7.49 -7.20
N TYR A 70 4.27 7.52 -8.02
CA TYR A 70 5.36 8.49 -7.89
C TYR A 70 5.43 9.41 -9.08
N LYS A 71 5.69 10.70 -8.80
CA LYS A 71 6.03 11.71 -9.78
C LYS A 71 7.49 12.08 -9.68
N HIS A 72 8.13 12.34 -10.81
CA HIS A 72 9.50 12.85 -10.89
C HIS A 72 9.64 13.85 -12.05
N SER A 73 10.65 14.71 -11.96
CA SER A 73 10.89 15.76 -12.94
C SER A 73 11.83 15.36 -14.08
N GLY A 74 12.47 14.19 -13.97
CA GLY A 74 13.44 13.71 -14.95
C GLY A 74 12.80 12.94 -16.12
N SER A 75 13.57 12.73 -17.18
CA SER A 75 13.20 11.85 -18.31
C SER A 75 13.56 10.38 -18.07
N ASN A 76 14.30 10.08 -17.02
CA ASN A 76 14.73 8.71 -16.71
C ASN A 76 13.55 7.87 -16.21
N GLN A 77 13.55 6.60 -16.58
CA GLN A 77 12.58 5.67 -16.05
C GLN A 77 12.84 5.42 -14.54
N LEU A 78 11.78 5.40 -13.73
CA LEU A 78 11.90 5.06 -12.31
C LEU A 78 12.26 3.59 -12.14
N SER A 79 13.16 3.33 -11.23
CA SER A 79 13.43 2.00 -10.66
C SER A 79 12.83 1.92 -9.25
N PHE A 80 12.44 0.72 -8.85
CA PHE A 80 11.76 0.51 -7.57
C PHE A 80 12.50 -0.51 -6.71
N GLN A 81 12.49 -0.29 -5.41
CA GLN A 81 12.91 -1.26 -4.40
C GLN A 81 11.76 -1.45 -3.42
N ALA A 82 11.53 -2.69 -3.00
CA ALA A 82 10.51 -3.00 -2.02
C ALA A 82 11.05 -3.89 -0.91
N SER A 83 10.47 -3.75 0.26
CA SER A 83 10.74 -4.60 1.41
C SER A 83 9.44 -5.01 2.11
N VAL A 84 9.49 -6.12 2.83
CA VAL A 84 8.37 -6.66 3.59
C VAL A 84 8.74 -6.70 5.09
N GLY A 85 7.82 -6.23 5.92
CA GLY A 85 8.04 -6.15 7.37
C GLY A 85 8.02 -7.51 8.07
N ASN A 86 7.28 -8.50 7.53
CA ASN A 86 7.21 -9.86 8.05
C ASN A 86 7.32 -10.88 6.91
N ASN A 87 8.51 -11.42 6.71
CA ASN A 87 8.84 -12.38 5.65
C ASN A 87 8.15 -13.75 5.83
N SER A 88 7.63 -14.05 7.03
CA SER A 88 6.86 -15.29 7.25
C SER A 88 5.44 -15.19 6.70
N VAL A 89 4.90 -13.98 6.54
CA VAL A 89 3.53 -13.74 6.05
C VAL A 89 3.48 -13.61 4.54
N ALA A 90 4.43 -12.89 3.96
CA ALA A 90 4.53 -12.70 2.52
C ALA A 90 5.98 -12.48 2.07
N SER A 91 6.28 -12.74 0.82
CA SER A 91 7.49 -12.29 0.15
C SER A 91 7.16 -11.34 -0.99
N VAL A 92 8.09 -10.46 -1.32
CA VAL A 92 7.93 -9.49 -2.41
C VAL A 92 9.19 -9.48 -3.29
N GLU A 93 8.95 -9.28 -4.58
CA GLU A 93 9.99 -9.06 -5.58
C GLU A 93 9.52 -7.94 -6.52
N VAL A 94 10.44 -7.08 -6.94
CA VAL A 94 10.15 -6.04 -7.92
C VAL A 94 10.61 -6.52 -9.30
N ASN A 95 9.69 -6.52 -10.24
CA ASN A 95 9.96 -6.82 -11.64
C ASN A 95 9.52 -5.63 -12.49
N ASN A 96 10.49 -4.84 -12.95
CA ASN A 96 10.28 -3.56 -13.63
C ASN A 96 9.44 -2.59 -12.78
N ASP A 97 8.23 -2.31 -13.23
CA ASP A 97 7.26 -1.40 -12.62
C ASP A 97 6.17 -2.10 -11.79
N LYS A 98 6.36 -3.39 -11.49
CA LYS A 98 5.39 -4.21 -10.76
C LYS A 98 6.02 -4.85 -9.53
N LEU A 99 5.31 -4.77 -8.43
CA LEU A 99 5.60 -5.56 -7.25
C LEU A 99 4.91 -6.93 -7.38
N GLN A 100 5.69 -7.98 -7.35
CA GLN A 100 5.21 -9.36 -7.28
C GLN A 100 5.14 -9.76 -5.80
N LEU A 101 3.93 -9.97 -5.30
CA LEU A 101 3.68 -10.37 -3.91
C LEU A 101 3.24 -11.83 -3.88
N LYS A 102 3.94 -12.64 -3.10
CA LYS A 102 3.59 -14.04 -2.83
C LYS A 102 3.13 -14.18 -1.39
N PRO A 103 1.87 -14.53 -1.12
CA PRO A 103 1.40 -14.84 0.23
C PRO A 103 2.02 -16.17 0.69
N LEU A 104 2.44 -16.25 1.96
CA LEU A 104 3.11 -17.42 2.55
C LEU A 104 2.34 -18.00 3.74
N ALA A 105 1.80 -17.14 4.61
CA ALA A 105 1.02 -17.55 5.78
C ALA A 105 -0.02 -16.49 6.14
N LEU A 106 -1.05 -16.91 6.87
CA LEU A 106 -2.08 -16.00 7.40
C LEU A 106 -1.45 -14.93 8.28
N GLY A 107 -1.87 -13.69 8.15
CA GLY A 107 -1.36 -12.62 8.97
C GLY A 107 -1.46 -11.23 8.35
N LEU A 108 -0.82 -10.27 8.99
CA LEU A 108 -0.70 -8.89 8.55
C LEU A 108 0.78 -8.56 8.40
N THR A 109 1.13 -7.93 7.29
CA THR A 109 2.47 -7.39 7.06
C THR A 109 2.40 -6.02 6.42
N ARG A 110 3.48 -5.25 6.55
CA ARG A 110 3.65 -3.97 5.85
C ARG A 110 4.60 -4.18 4.68
N ILE A 111 4.27 -3.59 3.56
CA ILE A 111 5.15 -3.47 2.40
C ILE A 111 5.61 -2.02 2.31
N SER A 112 6.91 -1.82 2.11
CA SER A 112 7.51 -0.51 1.88
C SER A 112 8.10 -0.47 0.48
N VAL A 113 7.90 0.64 -0.23
CA VAL A 113 8.37 0.85 -1.60
C VAL A 113 9.12 2.16 -1.68
N VAL A 114 10.29 2.15 -2.32
CA VAL A 114 11.09 3.33 -2.62
C VAL A 114 11.33 3.39 -4.12
N ALA A 115 11.06 4.55 -4.72
CA ALA A 115 11.40 4.81 -6.12
C ALA A 115 12.75 5.54 -6.25
N SER A 116 13.46 5.34 -7.34
CA SER A 116 14.69 6.07 -7.68
C SER A 116 14.71 6.39 -9.17
N ASP A 117 15.14 7.59 -9.51
CA ASP A 117 15.41 8.04 -10.88
C ASP A 117 16.85 7.76 -11.34
N GLY A 118 17.61 6.99 -10.54
CA GLY A 118 19.03 6.69 -10.76
C GLY A 118 19.99 7.66 -10.07
N THR A 119 19.53 8.84 -9.68
CA THR A 119 20.33 9.87 -8.98
C THR A 119 19.85 10.10 -7.55
N GLN A 120 18.56 10.11 -7.34
CA GLN A 120 17.92 10.41 -6.06
C GLN A 120 16.85 9.36 -5.73
N ARG A 121 16.61 9.14 -4.43
CA ARG A 121 15.55 8.26 -3.93
C ARG A 121 14.38 9.07 -3.43
N SER A 122 13.19 8.53 -3.59
CA SER A 122 11.96 9.10 -3.03
C SER A 122 11.89 8.91 -1.51
N SER A 123 10.91 9.58 -0.91
CA SER A 123 10.38 9.13 0.36
C SER A 123 9.74 7.73 0.24
N GLU A 124 9.72 6.98 1.35
CA GLU A 124 9.12 5.66 1.40
C GLU A 124 7.60 5.75 1.27
N GLY A 125 7.03 5.04 0.31
CA GLY A 125 5.62 4.71 0.27
C GLY A 125 5.37 3.39 0.98
N SER A 126 4.28 3.23 1.71
CA SER A 126 3.97 1.97 2.38
C SER A 126 2.49 1.66 2.44
N PHE A 127 2.16 0.38 2.53
CA PHE A 127 0.80 -0.12 2.67
C PHE A 127 0.78 -1.44 3.45
N GLN A 128 -0.41 -1.79 3.94
CA GLN A 128 -0.61 -3.05 4.65
C GLN A 128 -1.13 -4.12 3.70
N VAL A 129 -0.65 -5.34 3.89
CA VAL A 129 -1.15 -6.55 3.23
C VAL A 129 -1.64 -7.50 4.32
N ARG A 130 -2.92 -7.85 4.23
CA ARG A 130 -3.52 -8.90 5.03
C ARG A 130 -3.62 -10.16 4.19
N VAL A 131 -2.93 -11.21 4.61
CA VAL A 131 -3.06 -12.54 4.01
C VAL A 131 -4.15 -13.31 4.75
N VAL A 132 -5.13 -13.79 3.98
CA VAL A 132 -6.30 -14.54 4.44
C VAL A 132 -6.30 -15.92 3.81
N GLU A 133 -7.08 -16.86 4.34
CA GLU A 133 -7.14 -18.22 3.79
C GLU A 133 -7.68 -18.20 2.35
N ARG A 134 -8.80 -17.50 2.14
CA ARG A 134 -9.41 -17.28 0.83
C ARG A 134 -9.92 -15.86 0.70
N LYS A 135 -9.58 -15.20 -0.38
CA LYS A 135 -10.09 -13.84 -0.66
C LYS A 135 -11.60 -13.81 -0.88
N SER A 136 -12.18 -14.89 -1.36
CA SER A 136 -13.62 -15.05 -1.53
C SER A 136 -14.39 -15.35 -0.25
N ALA A 137 -13.70 -15.61 0.89
CA ALA A 137 -14.36 -15.91 2.15
C ALA A 137 -15.28 -14.76 2.59
N PRO A 138 -16.46 -15.05 3.15
CA PRO A 138 -17.40 -14.02 3.63
C PRO A 138 -16.86 -13.26 4.85
N VAL A 139 -16.06 -13.93 5.68
CA VAL A 139 -15.44 -13.40 6.89
C VAL A 139 -13.96 -13.75 6.88
N TYR A 140 -13.11 -12.76 7.05
CA TYR A 140 -11.66 -12.93 7.05
C TYR A 140 -11.08 -13.17 8.45
N ALA A 141 -11.71 -12.61 9.46
CA ALA A 141 -11.26 -12.78 10.85
C ALA A 141 -12.39 -12.47 11.83
N VAL A 142 -12.37 -13.17 12.97
CA VAL A 142 -13.23 -12.89 14.14
C VAL A 142 -12.33 -12.66 15.32
N TYR A 143 -12.49 -11.53 16.01
CA TYR A 143 -11.63 -11.14 17.13
C TYR A 143 -12.32 -10.13 18.10
N PRO A 144 -11.79 -9.96 19.32
CA PRO A 144 -10.79 -10.77 19.97
C PRO A 144 -11.35 -12.13 20.41
N ILE A 145 -10.50 -13.13 20.53
CA ILE A 145 -10.83 -14.39 21.18
C ILE A 145 -9.71 -14.67 22.19
N PRO A 146 -10.00 -14.77 23.49
CA PRO A 146 -11.29 -14.66 24.20
C PRO A 146 -11.93 -13.26 24.16
N VAL A 147 -13.24 -13.24 24.27
CA VAL A 147 -14.08 -12.03 24.21
C VAL A 147 -14.42 -11.54 25.62
N LYS A 148 -14.40 -10.20 25.84
CA LYS A 148 -14.92 -9.57 27.06
C LYS A 148 -16.34 -9.01 26.86
N THR A 149 -16.48 -8.00 26.02
CA THR A 149 -17.75 -7.31 25.83
C THR A 149 -18.22 -7.27 24.38
N GLU A 150 -17.29 -7.25 23.45
CA GLU A 150 -17.58 -7.09 22.03
C GLU A 150 -16.77 -8.06 21.20
N ILE A 151 -17.36 -8.65 20.17
CA ILE A 151 -16.68 -9.42 19.14
C ILE A 151 -16.80 -8.73 17.80
N ASN A 152 -15.71 -8.69 17.05
CA ASN A 152 -15.61 -8.07 15.76
C ASN A 152 -15.45 -9.14 14.68
N ALA A 153 -16.12 -8.95 13.55
CA ALA A 153 -15.91 -9.74 12.35
C ALA A 153 -15.41 -8.84 11.22
N LEU A 154 -14.21 -9.11 10.71
CA LEU A 154 -13.70 -8.49 9.50
C LEU A 154 -14.34 -9.19 8.29
N LEU A 155 -15.20 -8.50 7.59
CA LEU A 155 -15.98 -9.03 6.48
C LEU A 155 -15.29 -8.77 5.14
N ASN A 156 -15.67 -9.55 4.14
CA ASN A 156 -15.35 -9.25 2.75
C ASN A 156 -15.98 -7.90 2.36
N SER A 157 -15.27 -7.09 1.57
CA SER A 157 -15.71 -5.75 1.15
C SER A 157 -17.05 -5.72 0.41
N ASP A 158 -17.43 -6.84 -0.20
CA ASP A 158 -18.70 -6.95 -0.92
C ASP A 158 -19.89 -7.32 0.00
N VAL A 159 -19.63 -7.62 1.27
CA VAL A 159 -20.65 -7.88 2.28
C VAL A 159 -21.15 -6.55 2.82
N LYS A 160 -22.42 -6.25 2.62
CA LYS A 160 -23.04 -5.00 3.08
C LYS A 160 -23.76 -5.16 4.41
N GLU A 161 -24.09 -6.38 4.76
CA GLU A 161 -24.83 -6.72 5.97
C GLU A 161 -24.51 -8.17 6.36
N ALA A 162 -24.40 -8.44 7.65
CA ALA A 162 -24.17 -9.78 8.19
C ALA A 162 -25.15 -10.06 9.35
N GLU A 163 -25.75 -11.23 9.33
CA GLU A 163 -26.56 -11.72 10.43
C GLU A 163 -25.68 -12.57 11.36
N PHE A 164 -25.60 -12.16 12.61
CA PHE A 164 -24.87 -12.83 13.68
C PHE A 164 -25.83 -13.65 14.50
N VAL A 165 -25.55 -14.93 14.69
CA VAL A 165 -26.26 -15.82 15.58
C VAL A 165 -25.29 -16.45 16.55
N VAL A 166 -25.51 -16.24 17.85
CA VAL A 166 -24.75 -16.87 18.93
C VAL A 166 -25.53 -18.02 19.51
N THR A 167 -24.90 -19.18 19.57
CA THR A 167 -25.51 -20.36 20.17
C THR A 167 -24.65 -20.91 21.31
N SER A 168 -25.30 -21.64 22.22
CA SER A 168 -24.59 -22.51 23.16
C SER A 168 -23.86 -23.63 22.39
N THR A 169 -23.01 -24.37 23.08
CA THR A 169 -22.29 -25.54 22.51
C THR A 169 -23.24 -26.66 22.09
N VAL A 170 -24.44 -26.73 22.69
CA VAL A 170 -25.48 -27.72 22.35
C VAL A 170 -26.45 -27.25 21.28
N GLY A 171 -26.27 -25.99 20.74
CA GLY A 171 -27.02 -25.47 19.60
C GLY A 171 -28.22 -24.60 19.99
N GLU A 172 -28.44 -24.30 21.28
CA GLU A 172 -29.49 -23.32 21.65
C GLU A 172 -29.13 -21.91 21.21
N GLN A 173 -30.03 -21.23 20.50
CA GLN A 173 -29.84 -19.86 20.08
C GLN A 173 -30.03 -18.90 21.25
N LEU A 174 -28.98 -18.16 21.58
CA LEU A 174 -28.96 -17.22 22.71
C LEU A 174 -29.06 -15.77 22.25
N MET A 175 -28.57 -15.44 21.06
CA MET A 175 -28.56 -14.11 20.53
C MET A 175 -28.63 -14.14 19.00
N LYS A 176 -29.32 -13.13 18.44
CA LYS A 176 -29.38 -12.87 17.01
C LYS A 176 -29.37 -11.37 16.77
N ALA A 177 -28.53 -10.91 15.85
CA ALA A 177 -28.46 -9.50 15.44
C ALA A 177 -28.00 -9.38 13.99
N THR A 178 -28.50 -8.38 13.31
CA THR A 178 -28.06 -7.99 11.97
C THR A 178 -27.25 -6.71 12.06
N VAL A 179 -26.05 -6.72 11.49
CA VAL A 179 -25.07 -5.63 11.63
C VAL A 179 -24.49 -5.30 10.26
N ALA A 180 -24.50 -4.03 9.90
CA ALA A 180 -23.75 -3.52 8.77
C ALA A 180 -22.29 -3.26 9.19
N PRO A 181 -21.30 -3.58 8.33
CA PRO A 181 -19.91 -3.26 8.61
C PRO A 181 -19.65 -1.75 8.54
N ASP A 182 -18.64 -1.31 9.27
CA ASP A 182 -18.10 0.05 9.20
C ASP A 182 -17.26 0.27 7.91
N ASN A 183 -16.68 1.46 7.74
CA ASN A 183 -15.82 1.82 6.61
C ASN A 183 -14.55 0.96 6.48
N ASN A 184 -14.19 0.21 7.51
CA ASN A 184 -13.08 -0.74 7.54
C ASN A 184 -13.53 -2.19 7.31
N ASN A 185 -14.78 -2.39 6.91
CA ASN A 185 -15.43 -3.70 6.74
C ASN A 185 -15.52 -4.51 8.05
N VAL A 186 -15.58 -3.85 9.19
CA VAL A 186 -15.70 -4.50 10.51
C VAL A 186 -17.14 -4.40 11.00
N ALA A 187 -17.79 -5.55 11.21
CA ALA A 187 -19.06 -5.64 11.90
C ALA A 187 -18.83 -6.00 13.37
N LYS A 188 -19.52 -5.30 14.29
CA LYS A 188 -19.32 -5.39 15.72
C LYS A 188 -20.58 -5.90 16.41
N LEU A 189 -20.43 -6.93 17.24
CA LEU A 189 -21.51 -7.48 18.02
C LEU A 189 -21.23 -7.31 19.52
N ASP A 190 -22.14 -6.62 20.22
CA ASP A 190 -22.10 -6.48 21.67
C ASP A 190 -22.55 -7.80 22.35
N LEU A 191 -21.67 -8.35 23.17
CA LEU A 191 -21.87 -9.56 23.94
C LEU A 191 -21.89 -9.30 25.46
N SER A 192 -22.09 -8.06 25.89
CA SER A 192 -22.06 -7.68 27.31
C SER A 192 -23.08 -8.44 28.16
N LYS A 193 -24.23 -8.80 27.56
CA LYS A 193 -25.31 -9.55 28.20
C LYS A 193 -25.09 -11.06 28.25
N LEU A 194 -24.04 -11.56 27.57
CA LEU A 194 -23.73 -12.98 27.53
C LEU A 194 -22.89 -13.37 28.75
N HIS A 195 -23.25 -14.45 29.44
CA HIS A 195 -22.48 -14.98 30.56
C HIS A 195 -21.14 -15.53 30.13
N THR A 196 -20.21 -15.70 31.09
CA THR A 196 -18.94 -16.37 30.84
C THR A 196 -19.18 -17.82 30.39
N GLY A 197 -18.52 -18.23 29.30
CA GLY A 197 -18.73 -19.57 28.73
C GLY A 197 -18.11 -19.74 27.36
N THR A 198 -18.32 -20.92 26.78
CA THR A 198 -17.91 -21.26 25.41
C THR A 198 -19.15 -21.27 24.51
N TYR A 199 -19.05 -20.62 23.35
CA TYR A 199 -20.15 -20.40 22.44
C TYR A 199 -19.72 -20.63 20.99
N LYS A 200 -20.73 -20.78 20.10
CA LYS A 200 -20.55 -20.76 18.65
C LYS A 200 -21.14 -19.48 18.10
N LEU A 201 -20.39 -18.80 17.26
CA LEU A 201 -20.83 -17.67 16.44
C LEU A 201 -21.03 -18.14 15.01
N PHE A 202 -22.21 -17.92 14.48
CA PHE A 202 -22.51 -18.04 13.06
C PHE A 202 -22.62 -16.63 12.48
N VAL A 203 -21.95 -16.40 11.36
CA VAL A 203 -22.03 -15.14 10.59
C VAL A 203 -22.57 -15.49 9.21
N TYR A 204 -23.83 -15.16 8.96
CA TYR A 204 -24.49 -15.37 7.69
C TYR A 204 -24.37 -14.11 6.83
N THR A 205 -23.98 -14.28 5.58
CA THR A 205 -23.81 -13.19 4.62
C THR A 205 -24.34 -13.61 3.25
N ASN A 206 -24.45 -12.66 2.32
CA ASN A 206 -24.78 -12.95 0.91
C ASN A 206 -23.70 -13.77 0.18
N LYS A 207 -22.49 -13.94 0.78
CA LYS A 207 -21.38 -14.73 0.23
C LYS A 207 -21.21 -16.09 0.90
N GLY A 208 -22.03 -16.41 1.89
CA GLY A 208 -21.97 -17.67 2.63
C GLY A 208 -21.94 -17.50 4.12
N THR A 209 -21.66 -18.58 4.83
CA THR A 209 -21.68 -18.67 6.29
C THR A 209 -20.29 -18.91 6.82
N HIS A 210 -19.92 -18.19 7.89
CA HIS A 210 -18.74 -18.46 8.68
C HIS A 210 -19.14 -18.93 10.08
N VAL A 211 -18.42 -19.90 10.62
CA VAL A 211 -18.67 -20.43 11.96
C VAL A 211 -17.40 -20.36 12.78
N GLN A 212 -17.48 -19.76 13.97
CA GLN A 212 -16.36 -19.61 14.87
C GLN A 212 -16.75 -19.96 16.31
N MET A 213 -15.98 -20.82 16.96
CA MET A 213 -16.08 -20.98 18.40
C MET A 213 -15.33 -19.86 19.12
N PHE A 214 -15.89 -19.37 20.22
CA PHE A 214 -15.25 -18.35 21.04
C PHE A 214 -15.50 -18.57 22.52
N ILE A 215 -14.63 -18.00 23.34
CA ILE A 215 -14.72 -18.01 24.81
C ILE A 215 -15.08 -16.59 25.26
N LYS A 216 -16.18 -16.46 26.01
CA LYS A 216 -16.58 -15.24 26.71
C LYS A 216 -16.02 -15.26 28.13
N ARG A 217 -15.34 -14.18 28.50
CA ARG A 217 -14.75 -13.95 29.83
C ARG A 217 -15.40 -12.76 30.54
#